data_3d8bc1f8c68dc6e95985c48f1c1ba65e
#
_entry.id   3d8bc1f8c68dc6e95985c48f1c1ba65e
#
_cell.length_a   1.000
_cell.length_b   1.000
_cell.length_c   1.000
_cell.angle_alpha   90.00
_cell.angle_beta   90.00
_cell.angle_gamma   90.00
#
_symmetry.space_group_name_H-M   'P 1'
#
loop_
_entity.id
_entity.type
_entity.pdbx_description
1 polymer ?
#
loop_
_entity_poly.entity_id
_entity_poly.type
_entity_poly.pdbx_seq_one_letter_code
_entity_poly.pdbx_strand_id
1 'polypeptide(L)'
;SKFPALPDPEACSVPMVALGGISPATIDLCRQAGFYGVATLGYIWEKPEEALSRYIRLKTPFVLSIAGFDPSSGAGVTADLKTFETTGSYGLGVCSAITFQHEDSYTGTHWTTPEEIQRQCELLFQKHNPEFVKIGLVENFEVLDQLINYLIQKFPRLKIIWDPILKASAGHIFHENNTLQLNRILPRLFLITPNTEELYQLFGDSAELTRLQKIARTYRLNILWK
;
A
#
# COMPACT_ATOMS: atom_id res chain seq x y z
N SER A 1 -29.09 -0.68 -13.17
CA SER A 1 -27.98 -1.62 -13.38
C SER A 1 -28.28 -2.40 -14.65
N LYS A 2 -27.34 -2.38 -15.62
CA LYS A 2 -27.51 -3.07 -16.92
C LYS A 2 -26.95 -4.49 -16.92
N PHE A 3 -26.59 -5.04 -15.77
CA PHE A 3 -26.10 -6.42 -15.70
C PHE A 3 -27.11 -7.25 -14.93
N PRO A 4 -27.55 -8.42 -15.47
CA PRO A 4 -28.26 -9.41 -14.69
C PRO A 4 -27.40 -9.75 -13.46
N ALA A 5 -28.04 -10.14 -12.36
CA ALA A 5 -27.34 -10.61 -11.18
C ALA A 5 -26.31 -11.68 -11.63
N LEU A 6 -25.06 -11.49 -11.25
CA LEU A 6 -24.03 -12.49 -11.55
C LEU A 6 -24.47 -13.82 -10.94
N PRO A 7 -24.40 -14.94 -11.67
CA PRO A 7 -24.66 -16.24 -11.07
C PRO A 7 -23.69 -16.46 -9.91
N ASP A 8 -24.13 -17.15 -8.87
CA ASP A 8 -23.29 -17.51 -7.74
C ASP A 8 -22.29 -18.61 -8.19
N PRO A 9 -21.00 -18.31 -8.36
CA PRO A 9 -20.02 -19.27 -8.80
C PRO A 9 -19.74 -20.35 -7.75
N GLU A 10 -19.98 -20.08 -6.46
CA GLU A 10 -19.79 -21.05 -5.37
C GLU A 10 -20.88 -22.14 -5.39
N ALA A 11 -22.03 -21.86 -6.01
CA ALA A 11 -23.08 -22.86 -6.23
C ALA A 11 -22.76 -23.84 -7.37
N CYS A 12 -21.69 -23.62 -8.15
CA CYS A 12 -21.31 -24.43 -9.28
C CYS A 12 -20.21 -25.44 -8.91
N SER A 13 -20.41 -26.69 -9.30
CA SER A 13 -19.41 -27.77 -9.11
C SER A 13 -18.23 -27.73 -10.10
N VAL A 14 -18.27 -26.82 -11.08
CA VAL A 14 -17.21 -26.63 -12.10
C VAL A 14 -16.67 -25.22 -12.06
N PRO A 15 -15.36 -25.01 -12.36
CA PRO A 15 -14.77 -23.67 -12.43
C PRO A 15 -15.48 -22.81 -13.47
N MET A 16 -15.99 -21.65 -13.06
CA MET A 16 -16.64 -20.69 -13.95
C MET A 16 -15.68 -19.59 -14.39
N VAL A 17 -15.76 -19.19 -15.65
CA VAL A 17 -14.99 -18.09 -16.24
C VAL A 17 -15.96 -16.97 -16.62
N ALA A 18 -15.72 -15.76 -16.12
CA ALA A 18 -16.50 -14.60 -16.49
C ALA A 18 -16.12 -14.11 -17.90
N LEU A 19 -17.09 -13.84 -18.74
CA LEU A 19 -16.91 -13.34 -20.11
C LEU A 19 -17.79 -12.10 -20.33
N GLY A 20 -17.21 -11.10 -21.03
CA GLY A 20 -17.92 -9.88 -21.40
C GLY A 20 -17.79 -8.77 -20.34
N GLY A 21 -17.59 -7.54 -20.78
CA GLY A 21 -17.44 -6.38 -19.90
C GLY A 21 -16.21 -6.40 -18.99
N ILE A 22 -15.25 -7.30 -19.23
CA ILE A 22 -14.03 -7.41 -18.44
C ILE A 22 -13.08 -6.25 -18.77
N SER A 23 -12.70 -5.54 -17.73
CA SER A 23 -11.77 -4.40 -17.75
C SER A 23 -11.04 -4.30 -16.41
N PRO A 24 -10.01 -3.47 -16.24
CA PRO A 24 -9.38 -3.23 -14.94
C PRO A 24 -10.37 -2.79 -13.85
N ALA A 25 -11.46 -2.10 -14.24
CA ALA A 25 -12.48 -1.66 -13.29
C ALA A 25 -13.46 -2.77 -12.86
N THR A 26 -13.57 -3.85 -13.62
CA THR A 26 -14.55 -4.92 -13.38
C THR A 26 -13.94 -6.27 -13.03
N ILE A 27 -12.64 -6.47 -13.29
CA ILE A 27 -11.96 -7.75 -13.05
C ILE A 27 -12.00 -8.16 -11.56
N ASP A 28 -11.89 -7.21 -10.66
CA ASP A 28 -11.95 -7.47 -9.22
C ASP A 28 -13.36 -7.87 -8.75
N LEU A 29 -14.40 -7.38 -9.42
CA LEU A 29 -15.78 -7.83 -9.14
C LEU A 29 -15.94 -9.32 -9.47
N CYS A 30 -15.32 -9.79 -10.57
CA CYS A 30 -15.34 -11.20 -10.93
C CYS A 30 -14.58 -12.06 -9.90
N ARG A 31 -13.42 -11.60 -9.44
CA ARG A 31 -12.64 -12.26 -8.38
C ARG A 31 -13.42 -12.34 -7.08
N GLN A 32 -14.07 -11.23 -6.68
CA GLN A 32 -14.89 -11.15 -5.46
C GLN A 32 -16.14 -12.03 -5.53
N ALA A 33 -16.70 -12.20 -6.72
CA ALA A 33 -17.82 -13.08 -6.96
C ALA A 33 -17.45 -14.57 -7.06
N GLY A 34 -16.16 -14.93 -6.88
CA GLY A 34 -15.69 -16.32 -6.86
C GLY A 34 -15.46 -16.95 -8.25
N PHE A 35 -15.40 -16.15 -9.31
CA PHE A 35 -15.04 -16.70 -10.63
C PHE A 35 -13.60 -17.20 -10.63
N TYR A 36 -13.40 -18.40 -11.20
CA TYR A 36 -12.09 -19.03 -11.37
C TYR A 36 -11.14 -18.22 -12.26
N GLY A 37 -11.70 -17.54 -13.25
CA GLY A 37 -10.94 -16.72 -14.19
C GLY A 37 -11.83 -15.79 -14.99
N VAL A 38 -11.19 -15.02 -15.85
CA VAL A 38 -11.86 -14.10 -16.77
C VAL A 38 -11.39 -14.33 -18.20
N ALA A 39 -12.30 -14.15 -19.17
CA ALA A 39 -11.96 -14.08 -20.59
C ALA A 39 -12.32 -12.69 -21.11
N THR A 40 -11.38 -12.02 -21.75
CA THR A 40 -11.57 -10.67 -22.27
C THR A 40 -11.15 -10.59 -23.73
N LEU A 41 -11.98 -9.98 -24.53
CA LEU A 41 -11.70 -9.69 -25.94
C LEU A 41 -11.86 -8.18 -26.21
N GLY A 42 -13.03 -7.62 -25.93
CA GLY A 42 -13.37 -6.24 -26.23
C GLY A 42 -12.39 -5.24 -25.63
N TYR A 43 -12.14 -5.31 -24.33
CA TYR A 43 -11.22 -4.39 -23.67
C TYR A 43 -9.81 -4.40 -24.29
N ILE A 44 -9.30 -5.57 -24.68
CA ILE A 44 -7.95 -5.67 -25.27
C ILE A 44 -7.94 -5.15 -26.72
N TRP A 45 -8.92 -5.55 -27.52
CA TRP A 45 -8.90 -5.36 -28.96
C TRP A 45 -9.71 -4.15 -29.47
N GLU A 46 -10.41 -3.42 -28.60
CA GLU A 46 -11.09 -2.18 -28.95
C GLU A 46 -10.13 -1.15 -29.58
N LYS A 47 -8.85 -1.21 -29.18
CA LYS A 47 -7.74 -0.45 -29.74
C LYS A 47 -6.55 -1.40 -29.94
N PRO A 48 -6.39 -1.99 -31.12
CA PRO A 48 -5.35 -2.98 -31.40
C PRO A 48 -3.91 -2.49 -31.12
N GLU A 49 -3.65 -1.22 -31.37
CA GLU A 49 -2.37 -0.56 -31.11
C GLU A 49 -2.00 -0.49 -29.62
N GLU A 50 -3.00 -0.54 -28.75
CA GLU A 50 -2.84 -0.56 -27.30
C GLU A 50 -2.99 -1.97 -26.70
N ALA A 51 -3.20 -3.02 -27.49
CA ALA A 51 -3.60 -4.34 -27.01
C ALA A 51 -2.64 -4.91 -25.93
N LEU A 52 -1.34 -4.78 -26.14
CA LEU A 52 -0.34 -5.24 -25.18
C LEU A 52 -0.41 -4.47 -23.86
N SER A 53 -0.48 -3.15 -23.92
CA SER A 53 -0.57 -2.30 -22.73
C SER A 53 -1.88 -2.54 -21.95
N ARG A 54 -2.98 -2.77 -22.66
CA ARG A 54 -4.27 -3.11 -22.07
C ARG A 54 -4.26 -4.49 -21.42
N TYR A 55 -3.61 -5.47 -22.02
CA TYR A 55 -3.41 -6.81 -21.42
C TYR A 55 -2.57 -6.75 -20.15
N ILE A 56 -1.48 -5.99 -20.17
CA ILE A 56 -0.62 -5.77 -18.99
C ILE A 56 -1.44 -5.16 -17.85
N ARG A 57 -2.23 -4.12 -18.12
CA ARG A 57 -3.09 -3.47 -17.11
C ARG A 57 -4.10 -4.41 -16.45
N LEU A 58 -4.59 -5.42 -17.16
CA LEU A 58 -5.50 -6.43 -16.58
C LEU A 58 -4.81 -7.36 -15.58
N LYS A 59 -3.51 -7.60 -15.74
CA LYS A 59 -2.72 -8.51 -14.90
C LYS A 59 -1.91 -7.81 -13.83
N THR A 60 -1.62 -6.53 -14.01
CA THR A 60 -0.72 -5.78 -13.13
C THR A 60 -1.46 -5.36 -11.87
N PRO A 61 -1.05 -5.82 -10.69
CA PRO A 61 -1.63 -5.38 -9.43
C PRO A 61 -1.31 -3.90 -9.18
N PHE A 62 -2.29 -3.17 -8.66
CA PHE A 62 -2.07 -1.80 -8.18
C PHE A 62 -1.56 -1.83 -6.75
N VAL A 63 -0.50 -1.08 -6.48
CA VAL A 63 0.06 -0.89 -5.15
C VAL A 63 0.18 0.60 -4.88
N LEU A 64 -0.26 1.06 -3.71
CA LEU A 64 -0.16 2.46 -3.32
C LEU A 64 1.05 2.66 -2.39
N SER A 65 1.86 3.67 -2.66
CA SER A 65 2.82 4.22 -1.70
C SER A 65 2.33 5.56 -1.16
N ILE A 66 2.34 5.72 0.16
CA ILE A 66 2.16 6.99 0.86
C ILE A 66 3.48 7.27 1.57
N ALA A 67 4.30 8.17 1.03
CA ALA A 67 5.65 8.43 1.52
C ALA A 67 6.14 9.83 1.15
N GLY A 68 7.25 10.25 1.74
CA GLY A 68 7.90 11.49 1.39
C GLY A 68 8.44 11.48 -0.05
N PHE A 69 8.45 12.63 -0.68
CA PHE A 69 9.12 12.83 -1.95
C PHE A 69 10.60 13.12 -1.68
N ASP A 70 11.47 12.23 -2.14
CA ASP A 70 12.92 12.40 -2.15
C ASP A 70 13.36 12.84 -3.55
N PRO A 71 13.91 14.06 -3.71
CA PRO A 71 14.36 14.57 -5.02
C PRO A 71 15.45 13.71 -5.66
N SER A 72 16.32 13.08 -4.86
CA SER A 72 17.38 12.19 -5.37
C SER A 72 16.84 10.85 -5.85
N SER A 73 15.60 10.53 -5.50
CA SER A 73 14.93 9.25 -5.83
C SER A 73 15.61 8.01 -5.25
N GLY A 74 16.43 8.16 -4.21
CA GLY A 74 17.04 7.08 -3.45
C GLY A 74 16.13 6.46 -2.41
N ALA A 75 15.09 7.20 -2.00
CA ALA A 75 14.11 6.80 -0.99
C ALA A 75 12.71 7.31 -1.33
N GLY A 76 11.76 7.11 -0.40
CA GLY A 76 10.43 7.67 -0.45
C GLY A 76 9.57 7.17 -1.62
N VAL A 77 8.55 7.97 -1.97
CA VAL A 77 7.56 7.60 -3.00
C VAL A 77 8.19 7.31 -4.36
N THR A 78 9.23 8.03 -4.74
CA THR A 78 9.90 7.85 -6.04
C THR A 78 10.66 6.53 -6.14
N ALA A 79 11.36 6.12 -5.08
CA ALA A 79 12.01 4.81 -5.01
C ALA A 79 10.99 3.67 -4.97
N ASP A 80 9.90 3.84 -4.23
CA ASP A 80 8.81 2.87 -4.17
C ASP A 80 8.18 2.63 -5.55
N LEU A 81 7.84 3.71 -6.29
CA LEU A 81 7.24 3.59 -7.62
C LEU A 81 8.16 2.87 -8.61
N LYS A 82 9.47 3.19 -8.62
CA LYS A 82 10.45 2.47 -9.43
C LYS A 82 10.49 0.97 -9.09
N THR A 83 10.47 0.65 -7.80
CA THR A 83 10.48 -0.73 -7.32
C THR A 83 9.20 -1.47 -7.73
N PHE A 84 8.04 -0.86 -7.58
CA PHE A 84 6.78 -1.47 -7.99
C PHE A 84 6.75 -1.78 -9.49
N GLU A 85 7.18 -0.85 -10.33
CA GLU A 85 7.24 -1.07 -11.78
C GLU A 85 8.22 -2.18 -12.16
N THR A 86 9.41 -2.19 -11.58
CA THR A 86 10.41 -3.23 -11.87
C THR A 86 10.00 -4.62 -11.40
N THR A 87 9.13 -4.71 -10.39
CA THR A 87 8.57 -5.97 -9.89
C THR A 87 7.24 -6.36 -10.54
N GLY A 88 6.81 -5.64 -11.59
CA GLY A 88 5.60 -5.96 -12.35
C GLY A 88 4.30 -5.50 -11.71
N SER A 89 4.35 -4.52 -10.81
CA SER A 89 3.19 -3.86 -10.23
C SER A 89 3.01 -2.46 -10.79
N TYR A 90 1.79 -1.95 -10.81
CA TYR A 90 1.53 -0.55 -11.16
C TYR A 90 1.55 0.29 -9.88
N GLY A 91 2.56 1.16 -9.75
CA GLY A 91 2.72 2.03 -8.59
C GLY A 91 1.79 3.24 -8.64
N LEU A 92 1.04 3.45 -7.57
CA LEU A 92 0.33 4.68 -7.28
C LEU A 92 1.09 5.42 -6.17
N GLY A 93 1.25 6.73 -6.27
CA GLY A 93 1.99 7.53 -5.31
C GLY A 93 1.16 8.64 -4.68
N VAL A 94 1.24 8.75 -3.36
CA VAL A 94 0.71 9.85 -2.55
C VAL A 94 1.88 10.47 -1.78
N CYS A 95 2.05 11.78 -1.93
CA CYS A 95 3.11 12.50 -1.26
C CYS A 95 2.68 12.92 0.14
N SER A 96 3.37 12.42 1.17
CA SER A 96 3.15 12.78 2.59
C SER A 96 4.07 13.90 3.07
N ALA A 97 5.15 14.15 2.34
CA ALA A 97 6.12 15.21 2.64
C ALA A 97 6.97 15.52 1.41
N ILE A 98 7.48 16.74 1.32
CA ILE A 98 8.53 17.11 0.39
C ILE A 98 9.80 17.31 1.21
N THR A 99 10.82 16.49 0.95
CA THR A 99 12.11 16.61 1.65
C THR A 99 13.08 17.43 0.84
N PHE A 100 13.91 18.18 1.52
CA PHE A 100 15.02 18.93 0.95
C PHE A 100 16.29 18.18 1.28
N GLN A 101 16.61 17.17 0.44
CA GLN A 101 17.72 16.26 0.68
C GLN A 101 18.36 15.76 -0.62
N HIS A 102 19.55 15.21 -0.47
CA HIS A 102 20.22 14.30 -1.38
C HIS A 102 20.96 13.23 -0.55
N GLU A 103 21.73 12.35 -1.17
CA GLU A 103 22.32 11.17 -0.53
C GLU A 103 23.11 11.48 0.75
N ASP A 104 23.79 12.63 0.78
CA ASP A 104 24.71 13.01 1.86
C ASP A 104 24.19 14.15 2.74
N SER A 105 23.01 14.72 2.44
CA SER A 105 22.52 15.90 3.14
C SER A 105 21.00 15.94 3.25
N TYR A 106 20.53 16.38 4.41
CA TYR A 106 19.14 16.70 4.70
C TYR A 106 19.06 18.07 5.33
N THR A 107 18.24 18.97 4.76
CA THR A 107 18.10 20.36 5.22
C THR A 107 16.70 20.72 5.72
N GLY A 108 15.72 19.86 5.50
CA GLY A 108 14.36 20.09 5.99
C GLY A 108 13.28 19.29 5.28
N THR A 109 12.07 19.43 5.79
CA THR A 109 10.88 18.77 5.27
C THR A 109 9.70 19.74 5.30
N HIS A 110 8.94 19.76 4.22
CA HIS A 110 7.61 20.34 4.18
C HIS A 110 6.57 19.22 4.27
N TRP A 111 5.78 19.18 5.34
CA TRP A 111 4.78 18.15 5.57
C TRP A 111 3.50 18.43 4.79
N THR A 112 2.95 17.42 4.18
CA THR A 112 1.60 17.41 3.59
C THR A 112 0.60 17.16 4.71
N THR A 113 -0.47 17.92 4.78
CA THR A 113 -1.47 17.76 5.84
C THR A 113 -2.23 16.43 5.70
N PRO A 114 -2.79 15.86 6.79
CA PRO A 114 -3.60 14.67 6.72
C PRO A 114 -4.76 14.76 5.71
N GLU A 115 -5.41 15.92 5.62
CA GLU A 115 -6.50 16.20 4.70
C GLU A 115 -6.04 16.18 3.24
N GLU A 116 -4.88 16.72 2.95
CA GLU A 116 -4.28 16.67 1.60
C GLU A 116 -3.89 15.26 1.20
N ILE A 117 -3.33 14.47 2.12
CA ILE A 117 -3.02 13.05 1.89
C ILE A 117 -4.31 12.28 1.59
N GLN A 118 -5.36 12.46 2.40
CA GLN A 118 -6.66 11.82 2.21
C GLN A 118 -7.27 12.19 0.85
N ARG A 119 -7.24 13.46 0.47
CA ARG A 119 -7.75 13.95 -0.81
C ARG A 119 -7.03 13.33 -2.01
N GLN A 120 -5.71 13.15 -1.94
CA GLN A 120 -4.95 12.43 -2.98
C GLN A 120 -5.43 10.96 -3.06
N CYS A 121 -5.57 10.29 -1.92
CA CYS A 121 -6.08 8.92 -1.86
C CYS A 121 -7.48 8.80 -2.46
N GLU A 122 -8.42 9.67 -2.10
CA GLU A 122 -9.81 9.63 -2.59
C GLU A 122 -9.88 9.67 -4.12
N LEU A 123 -9.11 10.53 -4.76
CA LEU A 123 -9.08 10.63 -6.23
C LEU A 123 -8.51 9.37 -6.88
N LEU A 124 -7.47 8.78 -6.30
CA LEU A 124 -6.87 7.55 -6.82
C LEU A 124 -7.82 6.36 -6.69
N PHE A 125 -8.47 6.21 -5.54
CA PHE A 125 -9.38 5.09 -5.27
C PHE A 125 -10.70 5.17 -6.04
N GLN A 126 -11.09 6.33 -6.60
CA GLN A 126 -12.21 6.43 -7.53
C GLN A 126 -11.97 5.63 -8.82
N LYS A 127 -10.72 5.45 -9.22
CA LYS A 127 -10.36 4.83 -10.50
C LYS A 127 -9.56 3.54 -10.35
N HIS A 128 -8.82 3.39 -9.26
CA HIS A 128 -7.92 2.28 -9.01
C HIS A 128 -8.32 1.56 -7.73
N ASN A 129 -8.04 0.27 -7.67
CA ASN A 129 -8.36 -0.55 -6.49
C ASN A 129 -7.09 -1.26 -6.02
N PRO A 130 -6.16 -0.57 -5.34
CA PRO A 130 -4.96 -1.21 -4.81
C PRO A 130 -5.32 -2.20 -3.70
N GLU A 131 -4.68 -3.36 -3.70
CA GLU A 131 -4.82 -4.35 -2.63
C GLU A 131 -3.92 -4.04 -1.44
N PHE A 132 -2.78 -3.40 -1.73
CA PHE A 132 -1.78 -3.06 -0.73
C PHE A 132 -1.48 -1.57 -0.74
N VAL A 133 -1.26 -1.02 0.45
CA VAL A 133 -0.66 0.30 0.64
C VAL A 133 0.59 0.19 1.50
N LYS A 134 1.70 0.72 1.03
CA LYS A 134 2.89 0.98 1.83
C LYS A 134 2.80 2.38 2.39
N ILE A 135 2.92 2.53 3.70
CA ILE A 135 3.09 3.81 4.38
C ILE A 135 4.55 3.91 4.82
N GLY A 136 5.27 4.89 4.29
CA GLY A 136 6.63 5.22 4.69
C GLY A 136 6.68 6.43 5.62
N LEU A 137 7.43 7.47 5.23
CA LEU A 137 7.60 8.69 6.01
C LEU A 137 6.26 9.43 6.16
N VAL A 138 5.87 9.70 7.40
CA VAL A 138 4.78 10.59 7.81
C VAL A 138 5.26 11.45 8.97
N GLU A 139 4.59 12.57 9.24
CA GLU A 139 5.07 13.57 10.20
C GLU A 139 5.25 13.03 11.63
N ASN A 140 4.26 12.27 12.11
CA ASN A 140 4.27 11.72 13.46
C ASN A 140 3.29 10.53 13.60
N PHE A 141 3.29 9.88 14.77
CA PHE A 141 2.39 8.76 15.07
C PHE A 141 0.92 9.13 15.07
N GLU A 142 0.56 10.38 15.37
CA GLU A 142 -0.83 10.83 15.35
C GLU A 142 -1.35 10.89 13.90
N VAL A 143 -0.57 11.46 13.00
CA VAL A 143 -0.87 11.46 11.55
C VAL A 143 -0.95 10.04 11.01
N LEU A 144 -0.03 9.15 11.42
CA LEU A 144 -0.07 7.73 11.05
C LEU A 144 -1.36 7.06 11.53
N ASP A 145 -1.76 7.29 12.77
CA ASP A 145 -2.99 6.71 13.36
C ASP A 145 -4.25 7.22 12.63
N GLN A 146 -4.33 8.52 12.35
CA GLN A 146 -5.42 9.14 11.58
C GLN A 146 -5.50 8.57 10.17
N LEU A 147 -4.36 8.44 9.48
CA LEU A 147 -4.29 7.90 8.13
C LEU A 147 -4.74 6.43 8.08
N ILE A 148 -4.26 5.59 9.01
CA ILE A 148 -4.67 4.19 9.11
C ILE A 148 -6.17 4.08 9.37
N ASN A 149 -6.72 4.88 10.28
CA ASN A 149 -8.16 4.91 10.55
C ASN A 149 -8.96 5.26 9.29
N TYR A 150 -8.56 6.30 8.58
CA TYR A 150 -9.18 6.71 7.33
C TYR A 150 -9.16 5.58 6.28
N LEU A 151 -8.00 4.97 6.06
CA LEU A 151 -7.84 3.89 5.06
C LEU A 151 -8.71 2.68 5.38
N ILE A 152 -8.75 2.23 6.65
CA ILE A 152 -9.57 1.07 7.06
C ILE A 152 -11.06 1.37 6.93
N GLN A 153 -11.51 2.57 7.31
CA GLN A 153 -12.93 2.93 7.23
C GLN A 153 -13.40 3.04 5.78
N LYS A 154 -12.60 3.63 4.90
CA LYS A 154 -12.97 3.86 3.50
C LYS A 154 -12.70 2.64 2.61
N PHE A 155 -11.64 1.86 2.92
CA PHE A 155 -11.14 0.78 2.09
C PHE A 155 -10.85 -0.47 2.94
N PRO A 156 -11.87 -1.15 3.49
CA PRO A 156 -11.71 -2.20 4.52
C PRO A 156 -10.96 -3.46 4.05
N ARG A 157 -10.74 -3.62 2.74
CA ARG A 157 -9.97 -4.75 2.18
C ARG A 157 -8.49 -4.43 1.95
N LEU A 158 -8.10 -3.16 2.12
CA LEU A 158 -6.75 -2.71 1.89
C LEU A 158 -5.80 -3.27 2.96
N LYS A 159 -4.73 -3.90 2.53
CA LYS A 159 -3.67 -4.40 3.42
C LYS A 159 -2.62 -3.32 3.62
N ILE A 160 -2.46 -2.88 4.85
CA ILE A 160 -1.55 -1.79 5.21
C ILE A 160 -0.19 -2.36 5.60
N ILE A 161 0.85 -1.93 4.89
CA ILE A 161 2.25 -2.22 5.17
C ILE A 161 2.86 -0.92 5.71
N TRP A 162 3.43 -0.97 6.91
CA TRP A 162 4.13 0.17 7.45
C TRP A 162 5.64 -0.06 7.44
N ASP A 163 6.35 0.83 6.76
CA ASP A 163 7.80 0.96 6.77
C ASP A 163 8.16 2.08 7.75
N PRO A 164 8.61 1.77 8.98
CA PRO A 164 8.71 2.74 10.05
C PRO A 164 9.94 3.63 9.89
N ILE A 165 9.82 4.66 9.07
CA ILE A 165 10.88 5.65 8.90
C ILE A 165 10.89 6.58 10.12
N LEU A 166 11.65 6.22 11.15
CA LEU A 166 11.74 6.98 12.39
C LEU A 166 12.80 8.09 12.33
N LYS A 167 13.77 7.94 11.39
CA LYS A 167 14.90 8.84 11.24
C LYS A 167 15.29 8.95 9.76
N ALA A 168 15.73 10.12 9.33
CA ALA A 168 16.32 10.31 8.01
C ALA A 168 17.69 9.61 7.91
N SER A 169 18.09 9.21 6.69
CA SER A 169 19.43 8.64 6.44
C SER A 169 20.55 9.59 6.90
N ALA A 170 20.33 10.90 6.83
CA ALA A 170 21.25 11.94 7.34
C ALA A 170 21.16 12.20 8.86
N GLY A 171 20.44 11.36 9.63
CA GLY A 171 20.42 11.37 11.10
C GLY A 171 19.34 12.20 11.78
N HIS A 172 18.47 12.88 11.05
CA HIS A 172 17.34 13.61 11.65
C HIS A 172 16.25 12.67 12.16
N ILE A 173 15.81 12.83 13.42
CA ILE A 173 14.79 12.02 14.06
C ILE A 173 13.40 12.61 13.75
N PHE A 174 12.51 11.81 13.16
CA PHE A 174 11.15 12.22 12.82
C PHE A 174 10.14 11.86 13.93
N HIS A 175 10.38 10.76 14.66
CA HIS A 175 9.44 10.25 15.65
C HIS A 175 10.09 9.98 16.99
N GLU A 176 9.47 10.48 18.05
CA GLU A 176 9.74 10.01 19.42
C GLU A 176 8.84 8.81 19.74
N ASN A 177 9.38 7.84 20.48
CA ASN A 177 8.66 6.60 20.79
C ASN A 177 7.44 6.86 21.67
N ASN A 178 6.26 6.47 21.21
CA ASN A 178 5.01 6.52 21.98
C ASN A 178 4.32 5.15 22.00
N THR A 179 4.58 4.40 23.06
CA THR A 179 4.07 3.02 23.24
C THR A 179 2.53 2.94 23.19
N LEU A 180 1.83 3.98 23.65
CA LEU A 180 0.36 3.99 23.64
C LEU A 180 -0.20 4.05 22.22
N GLN A 181 0.44 4.83 21.35
CA GLN A 181 0.03 4.93 19.94
C GLN A 181 0.37 3.66 19.17
N LEU A 182 1.54 3.04 19.44
CA LEU A 182 1.91 1.78 18.81
C LEU A 182 0.88 0.68 19.09
N ASN A 183 0.38 0.56 20.32
CA ASN A 183 -0.65 -0.40 20.69
C ASN A 183 -1.96 -0.24 19.90
N ARG A 184 -2.25 0.96 19.40
CA ARG A 184 -3.39 1.23 18.53
C ARG A 184 -3.09 0.92 17.07
N ILE A 185 -1.87 1.22 16.60
CA ILE A 185 -1.45 1.10 15.21
C ILE A 185 -1.24 -0.36 14.81
N LEU A 186 -0.42 -1.10 15.58
CA LEU A 186 0.06 -2.43 15.21
C LEU A 186 -1.05 -3.45 14.88
N PRO A 187 -2.17 -3.54 15.64
CA PRO A 187 -3.22 -4.53 15.35
C PRO A 187 -3.95 -4.31 14.02
N ARG A 188 -3.77 -3.16 13.39
CA ARG A 188 -4.44 -2.75 12.16
C ARG A 188 -3.57 -2.88 10.91
N LEU A 189 -2.32 -3.27 11.11
CA LEU A 189 -1.36 -3.47 10.03
C LEU A 189 -1.37 -4.91 9.53
N PHE A 190 -1.16 -5.09 8.25
CA PHE A 190 -0.88 -6.40 7.66
C PHE A 190 0.59 -6.79 7.85
N LEU A 191 1.51 -5.83 7.70
CA LEU A 191 2.95 -6.05 7.75
C LEU A 191 3.67 -4.80 8.25
N ILE A 192 4.74 -5.00 9.03
CA ILE A 192 5.72 -3.96 9.36
C ILE A 192 7.11 -4.39 8.88
N THR A 193 7.90 -3.44 8.35
CA THR A 193 9.22 -3.74 7.76
C THR A 193 10.36 -2.96 8.42
N PRO A 194 10.58 -3.09 9.73
CA PRO A 194 11.61 -2.34 10.44
C PRO A 194 13.02 -2.87 10.13
N ASN A 195 14.00 -1.98 10.12
CA ASN A 195 15.40 -2.34 10.27
C ASN A 195 15.74 -2.57 11.76
N THR A 196 16.99 -2.99 12.05
CA THR A 196 17.43 -3.30 13.42
C THR A 196 17.29 -2.09 14.36
N GLU A 197 17.68 -0.88 13.93
CA GLU A 197 17.58 0.33 14.74
C GLU A 197 16.11 0.71 15.04
N GLU A 198 15.25 0.62 14.03
CA GLU A 198 13.80 0.85 14.17
C GLU A 198 13.15 -0.16 15.09
N LEU A 199 13.55 -1.43 15.06
CA LEU A 199 13.09 -2.44 16.00
C LEU A 199 13.42 -2.07 17.45
N TYR A 200 14.66 -1.66 17.70
CA TYR A 200 15.08 -1.22 19.04
C TYR A 200 14.29 0.01 19.49
N GLN A 201 14.09 0.98 18.61
CA GLN A 201 13.33 2.19 18.93
C GLN A 201 11.85 1.88 19.22
N LEU A 202 11.23 0.99 18.44
CA LEU A 202 9.80 0.67 18.58
C LEU A 202 9.52 -0.26 19.77
N PHE A 203 10.41 -1.23 20.04
CA PHE A 203 10.12 -2.34 20.96
C PHE A 203 11.14 -2.47 22.11
N GLY A 204 12.16 -1.60 22.16
CA GLY A 204 13.20 -1.62 23.20
C GLY A 204 14.28 -2.70 23.00
N ASP A 205 15.21 -2.80 23.94
CA ASP A 205 16.50 -3.49 23.85
C ASP A 205 16.50 -5.01 23.55
N SER A 206 15.45 -5.59 23.08
CA SER A 206 15.41 -7.02 22.80
C SER A 206 14.84 -7.32 21.42
N ALA A 207 15.65 -7.13 20.38
CA ALA A 207 15.46 -7.74 19.06
C ALA A 207 15.72 -9.27 19.10
N GLU A 208 15.30 -9.95 20.18
CA GLU A 208 15.31 -11.41 20.22
C GLU A 208 14.16 -11.97 19.39
N LEU A 209 14.45 -13.00 18.60
CA LEU A 209 13.48 -13.66 17.75
C LEU A 209 12.21 -14.09 18.52
N THR A 210 12.38 -14.57 19.75
CA THR A 210 11.30 -14.98 20.64
C THR A 210 10.35 -13.84 20.99
N ARG A 211 10.88 -12.62 21.18
CA ARG A 211 10.07 -11.44 21.46
C ARG A 211 9.35 -10.95 20.23
N LEU A 212 10.00 -10.93 19.06
CA LEU A 212 9.36 -10.59 17.80
C LEU A 212 8.22 -11.55 17.47
N GLN A 213 8.41 -12.85 17.72
CA GLN A 213 7.33 -13.84 17.58
C GLN A 213 6.15 -13.55 18.55
N LYS A 214 6.43 -13.15 19.79
CA LYS A 214 5.40 -12.75 20.75
C LYS A 214 4.64 -11.50 20.27
N ILE A 215 5.34 -10.48 19.78
CA ILE A 215 4.75 -9.26 19.22
C ILE A 215 3.86 -9.61 18.02
N ALA A 216 4.39 -10.37 17.06
CA ALA A 216 3.66 -10.82 15.89
C ALA A 216 2.36 -11.55 16.24
N ARG A 217 2.40 -12.45 17.23
CA ARG A 217 1.22 -13.18 17.72
C ARG A 217 0.24 -12.26 18.46
N THR A 218 0.74 -11.39 19.34
CA THR A 218 -0.10 -10.49 20.15
C THR A 218 -0.92 -9.55 19.28
N TYR A 219 -0.30 -8.98 18.25
CA TYR A 219 -0.94 -8.01 17.35
C TYR A 219 -1.48 -8.63 16.07
N ARG A 220 -1.32 -9.95 15.86
CA ARG A 220 -1.65 -10.66 14.59
C ARG A 220 -1.00 -9.98 13.37
N LEU A 221 0.23 -9.58 13.54
CA LEU A 221 1.02 -8.76 12.63
C LEU A 221 2.13 -9.60 12.00
N ASN A 222 2.36 -9.41 10.70
CA ASN A 222 3.56 -9.92 10.06
C ASN A 222 4.72 -8.94 10.28
N ILE A 223 5.92 -9.46 10.50
CA ILE A 223 7.14 -8.67 10.69
C ILE A 223 8.18 -9.15 9.69
N LEU A 224 8.66 -8.24 8.84
CA LEU A 224 9.80 -8.44 7.97
C LEU A 224 10.96 -7.61 8.54
N TRP A 225 11.89 -8.26 9.20
CA TRP A 225 13.09 -7.62 9.72
C TRP A 225 14.13 -7.46 8.62
N LYS A 226 14.54 -6.21 8.34
CA LYS A 226 15.55 -5.83 7.34
C LYS A 226 16.96 -5.82 7.93
#